data_af4763dbc2bcf7dbccfdfebbb2b7e93b
#
_entry.id   af4763dbc2bcf7dbccfdfebbb2b7e93b
#
_cell.length_a   1.000
_cell.length_b   1.000
_cell.length_c   1.000
_cell.angle_alpha   90.00
_cell.angle_beta   90.00
_cell.angle_gamma   90.00
#
_symmetry.space_group_name_H-M   'P 1'
#
loop_
_entity.id
_entity.type
_entity.pdbx_description
1 polymer ?
#
loop_
_entity_poly.entity_id
_entity_poly.type
_entity_poly.pdbx_seq_one_letter_code
_entity_poly.pdbx_strand_id
1 'polypeptide(L)'
;MSSDILSRKVNVKDFDLIYAGAQKNLGPAGVVIVIAKKSFLATAREELPTMLKYSTFANNDSLYNTPPVFAIYMVNKTLHWIKKQGGINAIAKNNAAKAKLIYDVIDNSNGFYKGHAAPEARSNMNITFNLATPEMEKDFVAKGKLQALSVSAVIVLSAAAAPVPIMQCRWRPARRWRSLWKNI
;
A
#
# COMPACT_ATOMS: atom_id res chain seq x y z
N MET A 1 6.30 3.23 -2.98
CA MET A 1 5.34 2.33 -3.64
C MET A 1 4.92 1.08 -2.83
N SER A 2 5.28 0.93 -1.58
CA SER A 2 5.11 -0.34 -0.80
C SER A 2 3.69 -0.91 -0.76
N SER A 3 2.66 -0.09 -0.72
CA SER A 3 1.26 -0.53 -0.73
C SER A 3 0.68 -0.71 -2.14
N ASP A 4 1.26 -0.08 -3.15
CA ASP A 4 0.74 -0.08 -4.52
C ASP A 4 1.45 -1.08 -5.44
N ILE A 5 2.68 -1.50 -5.12
CA ILE A 5 3.42 -2.47 -5.93
C ILE A 5 2.63 -3.79 -6.04
N LEU A 6 2.53 -4.33 -7.24
CA LEU A 6 1.73 -5.51 -7.59
C LEU A 6 0.21 -5.39 -7.31
N SER A 7 -0.30 -4.22 -6.99
CA SER A 7 -1.74 -3.98 -6.87
C SER A 7 -2.42 -3.84 -8.23
N ARG A 8 -1.68 -3.37 -9.21
CA ARG A 8 -2.06 -3.14 -10.61
C ARG A 8 -0.83 -3.18 -11.51
N LYS A 9 -1.06 -3.25 -12.81
CA LYS A 9 0.01 -3.14 -13.79
C LYS A 9 0.60 -1.73 -13.77
N VAL A 10 1.92 -1.63 -13.70
CA VAL A 10 2.69 -0.39 -13.82
C VAL A 10 3.62 -0.53 -15.01
N ASN A 11 3.67 0.46 -15.88
CA ASN A 11 4.66 0.48 -16.96
C ASN A 11 6.00 0.96 -16.39
N VAL A 12 6.88 0.02 -16.11
CA VAL A 12 8.20 0.32 -15.52
C VAL A 12 9.09 1.20 -16.41
N LYS A 13 8.80 1.27 -17.72
CA LYS A 13 9.56 2.11 -18.65
C LYS A 13 9.36 3.61 -18.42
N ASP A 14 8.25 3.99 -17.76
CA ASP A 14 7.92 5.40 -17.49
C ASP A 14 8.76 5.98 -16.33
N PHE A 15 9.54 5.12 -15.64
CA PHE A 15 10.31 5.50 -14.44
C PHE A 15 11.79 5.16 -14.62
N ASP A 16 12.67 6.01 -14.11
CA ASP A 16 14.10 5.72 -14.05
C ASP A 16 14.43 4.82 -12.87
N LEU A 17 13.69 5.00 -11.75
CA LEU A 17 13.81 4.21 -10.55
C LEU A 17 12.44 3.99 -9.90
N ILE A 18 12.16 2.75 -9.50
CA ILE A 18 11.04 2.38 -8.64
C ILE A 18 11.61 1.66 -7.42
N TYR A 19 11.17 2.04 -6.22
CA TYR A 19 11.48 1.27 -5.01
C TYR A 19 10.23 0.98 -4.19
N ALA A 20 10.23 -0.16 -3.51
CA ALA A 20 9.12 -0.59 -2.67
C ALA A 20 9.61 -1.49 -1.53
N GLY A 21 9.32 -1.11 -0.29
CA GLY A 21 9.48 -2.01 0.85
C GLY A 21 8.45 -3.13 0.80
N ALA A 22 8.87 -4.35 1.15
CA ALA A 22 7.99 -5.51 1.06
C ALA A 22 6.87 -5.54 2.12
N GLN A 23 7.06 -4.88 3.24
CA GLN A 23 6.27 -4.99 4.48
C GLN A 23 4.77 -4.67 4.36
N LYS A 24 4.28 -4.25 3.22
CA LYS A 24 2.85 -4.00 3.00
C LYS A 24 2.24 -5.02 2.04
N ASN A 25 2.53 -4.91 0.75
CA ASN A 25 1.85 -5.72 -0.26
C ASN A 25 2.66 -6.93 -0.75
N LEU A 26 3.97 -6.94 -0.56
CA LEU A 26 4.85 -7.99 -1.07
C LEU A 26 5.18 -9.07 -0.05
N GLY A 27 5.25 -8.75 1.25
CA GLY A 27 5.66 -9.70 2.27
C GLY A 27 6.07 -9.06 3.58
N PRO A 28 7.03 -9.63 4.32
CA PRO A 28 7.48 -9.13 5.60
C PRO A 28 8.40 -7.90 5.45
N ALA A 29 8.64 -7.22 6.58
CA ALA A 29 9.68 -6.19 6.68
C ALA A 29 11.09 -6.78 6.47
N GLY A 30 12.03 -5.91 6.10
CA GLY A 30 13.45 -6.25 5.93
C GLY A 30 13.90 -6.42 4.48
N VAL A 31 13.00 -6.34 3.51
CA VAL A 31 13.34 -6.36 2.07
C VAL A 31 12.80 -5.12 1.39
N VAL A 32 13.62 -4.54 0.53
CA VAL A 32 13.24 -3.48 -0.41
C VAL A 32 13.53 -3.98 -1.82
N ILE A 33 12.53 -3.89 -2.69
CA ILE A 33 12.72 -4.13 -4.12
C ILE A 33 13.06 -2.81 -4.79
N VAL A 34 14.11 -2.81 -5.59
CA VAL A 34 14.53 -1.69 -6.43
C VAL A 34 14.53 -2.14 -7.88
N ILE A 35 13.86 -1.39 -8.73
CA ILE A 35 13.83 -1.57 -10.17
C ILE A 35 14.38 -0.28 -10.79
N ALA A 36 15.50 -0.36 -11.48
CA ALA A 36 16.17 0.81 -12.03
C ALA A 36 16.61 0.58 -13.47
N LYS A 37 16.57 1.64 -14.28
CA LYS A 37 17.18 1.62 -15.62
C LYS A 37 18.71 1.52 -15.47
N LYS A 38 19.37 0.71 -16.29
CA LYS A 38 20.82 0.62 -16.29
C LYS A 38 21.51 1.98 -16.58
N SER A 39 20.92 2.76 -17.49
CA SER A 39 21.39 4.11 -17.81
C SER A 39 21.34 5.04 -16.59
N PHE A 40 20.27 4.94 -15.77
CA PHE A 40 20.17 5.72 -14.54
C PHE A 40 21.26 5.34 -13.52
N LEU A 41 21.56 4.04 -13.38
CA LEU A 41 22.63 3.59 -12.48
C LEU A 41 24.01 4.14 -12.87
N ALA A 42 24.23 4.38 -14.16
CA ALA A 42 25.48 4.94 -14.67
C ALA A 42 25.65 6.44 -14.38
N THR A 43 24.58 7.15 -13.96
CA THR A 43 24.64 8.58 -13.62
C THR A 43 24.97 8.84 -12.15
N ALA A 44 25.19 7.80 -11.35
CA ALA A 44 25.51 7.94 -9.95
C ALA A 44 26.88 8.62 -9.77
N ARG A 45 26.96 9.57 -8.83
CA ARG A 45 28.22 10.24 -8.50
C ARG A 45 29.22 9.24 -7.92
N GLU A 46 30.48 9.36 -8.32
CA GLU A 46 31.54 8.42 -7.91
C GLU A 46 31.92 8.54 -6.44
N GLU A 47 31.85 9.75 -5.88
CA GLU A 47 32.19 10.05 -4.50
C GLU A 47 31.20 9.56 -3.45
N LEU A 48 30.07 8.97 -3.85
CA LEU A 48 29.09 8.44 -2.90
C LEU A 48 29.70 7.28 -2.08
N PRO A 49 29.36 7.18 -0.78
CA PRO A 49 29.68 6.00 0.02
C PRO A 49 29.19 4.72 -0.64
N THR A 50 29.95 3.64 -0.53
CA THR A 50 29.69 2.36 -1.21
C THR A 50 28.25 1.86 -1.05
N MET A 51 27.70 1.92 0.17
CA MET A 51 26.35 1.42 0.46
C MET A 51 25.24 2.36 -0.03
N LEU A 52 25.56 3.57 -0.46
CA LEU A 52 24.59 4.51 -1.04
C LEU A 52 24.58 4.48 -2.58
N LYS A 53 25.41 3.63 -3.19
CA LYS A 53 25.41 3.40 -4.63
C LYS A 53 24.54 2.22 -5.00
N TYR A 54 23.52 2.40 -5.80
CA TYR A 54 22.75 1.27 -6.33
C TYR A 54 23.57 0.33 -7.20
N SER A 55 24.63 0.84 -7.86
CA SER A 55 25.58 0.03 -8.63
C SER A 55 26.31 -1.01 -7.78
N THR A 56 26.58 -0.72 -6.51
CA THR A 56 27.17 -1.68 -5.57
C THR A 56 26.32 -2.96 -5.46
N PHE A 57 25.02 -2.80 -5.34
CA PHE A 57 24.09 -3.93 -5.27
C PHE A 57 23.87 -4.58 -6.63
N ALA A 58 23.74 -3.78 -7.69
CA ALA A 58 23.51 -4.27 -9.04
C ALA A 58 24.67 -5.12 -9.58
N ASN A 59 25.91 -4.74 -9.26
CA ASN A 59 27.12 -5.47 -9.71
C ASN A 59 27.45 -6.70 -8.85
N ASN A 60 26.74 -6.91 -7.75
CA ASN A 60 26.95 -8.02 -6.84
C ASN A 60 25.68 -8.87 -6.65
N ASP A 61 24.76 -8.90 -7.60
CA ASP A 61 23.53 -9.67 -7.58
C ASP A 61 22.70 -9.46 -6.29
N SER A 62 22.74 -8.24 -5.74
CA SER A 62 22.15 -7.86 -4.44
C SER A 62 22.76 -8.58 -3.23
N LEU A 63 23.94 -9.19 -3.36
CA LEU A 63 24.62 -10.00 -2.34
C LEU A 63 25.88 -9.31 -1.80
N TYR A 64 26.02 -8.00 -1.98
CA TYR A 64 27.18 -7.28 -1.44
C TYR A 64 27.33 -7.42 0.09
N ASN A 65 26.22 -7.51 0.80
CA ASN A 65 26.15 -7.88 2.21
C ASN A 65 25.21 -9.07 2.39
N THR A 66 25.22 -9.71 3.56
CA THR A 66 24.35 -10.84 3.87
C THR A 66 22.86 -10.47 3.66
N PRO A 67 22.15 -11.15 2.76
CA PRO A 67 20.77 -10.83 2.46
C PRO A 67 19.81 -11.36 3.53
N PRO A 68 18.62 -10.72 3.70
CA PRO A 68 17.58 -11.21 4.60
C PRO A 68 16.85 -12.40 3.99
N VAL A 69 17.46 -13.59 4.00
CA VAL A 69 17.04 -14.79 3.26
C VAL A 69 15.59 -15.17 3.52
N PHE A 70 15.15 -15.17 4.79
CA PHE A 70 13.77 -15.52 5.13
C PHE A 70 12.76 -14.55 4.51
N ALA A 71 13.03 -13.25 4.57
CA ALA A 71 12.14 -12.23 4.00
C ALA A 71 12.07 -12.33 2.46
N ILE A 72 13.19 -12.61 1.80
CA ILE A 72 13.24 -12.87 0.34
C ILE A 72 12.44 -14.13 0.00
N TYR A 73 12.58 -15.19 0.77
CA TYR A 73 11.79 -16.42 0.60
C TYR A 73 10.28 -16.14 0.69
N MET A 74 9.86 -15.36 1.67
CA MET A 74 8.44 -15.01 1.84
C MET A 74 7.92 -14.13 0.69
N VAL A 75 8.71 -13.19 0.19
CA VAL A 75 8.38 -12.42 -1.03
C VAL A 75 8.18 -13.36 -2.22
N ASN A 76 9.07 -14.32 -2.41
CA ASN A 76 8.93 -15.34 -3.46
C ASN A 76 7.60 -16.12 -3.32
N LYS A 77 7.22 -16.55 -2.11
CA LYS A 77 5.92 -17.19 -1.87
C LYS A 77 4.75 -16.31 -2.26
N THR A 78 4.80 -15.02 -1.93
CA THR A 78 3.77 -14.05 -2.31
C THR A 78 3.66 -13.90 -3.83
N LEU A 79 4.78 -13.82 -4.54
CA LEU A 79 4.80 -13.74 -6.00
C LEU A 79 4.19 -15.00 -6.65
N HIS A 80 4.51 -16.19 -6.15
CA HIS A 80 3.90 -17.44 -6.61
C HIS A 80 2.40 -17.48 -6.34
N TRP A 81 1.96 -16.99 -5.17
CA TRP A 81 0.54 -16.88 -4.85
C TRP A 81 -0.19 -15.96 -5.81
N ILE A 82 0.36 -14.75 -6.09
CA ILE A 82 -0.20 -13.81 -7.08
C ILE A 82 -0.35 -14.49 -8.45
N LYS A 83 0.69 -15.21 -8.89
CA LYS A 83 0.66 -15.94 -10.16
C LYS A 83 -0.47 -16.98 -10.18
N LYS A 84 -0.67 -17.74 -9.09
CA LYS A 84 -1.76 -18.71 -8.95
C LYS A 84 -3.15 -18.07 -8.92
N GLN A 85 -3.28 -16.81 -8.47
CA GLN A 85 -4.55 -16.06 -8.48
C GLN A 85 -4.92 -15.50 -9.86
N GLY A 86 -4.21 -15.83 -10.93
CA GLY A 86 -4.42 -15.31 -12.27
C GLY A 86 -3.58 -14.06 -12.60
N GLY A 87 -2.53 -13.81 -11.80
CA GLY A 87 -1.58 -12.74 -12.03
C GLY A 87 -2.09 -11.35 -11.65
N ILE A 88 -1.34 -10.34 -12.09
CA ILE A 88 -1.55 -8.96 -11.65
C ILE A 88 -2.89 -8.38 -12.13
N ASN A 89 -3.39 -8.81 -13.28
CA ASN A 89 -4.67 -8.31 -13.80
C ASN A 89 -5.85 -8.81 -12.95
N ALA A 90 -5.83 -10.06 -12.50
CA ALA A 90 -6.84 -10.60 -11.59
C ALA A 90 -6.78 -9.91 -10.22
N ILE A 91 -5.58 -9.68 -9.69
CA ILE A 91 -5.37 -8.93 -8.45
C ILE A 91 -5.91 -7.49 -8.58
N ALA A 92 -5.60 -6.80 -9.67
CA ALA A 92 -6.09 -5.43 -9.92
C ALA A 92 -7.62 -5.36 -9.96
N LYS A 93 -8.27 -6.29 -10.67
CA LYS A 93 -9.74 -6.39 -10.73
C LYS A 93 -10.34 -6.59 -9.33
N ASN A 94 -9.76 -7.49 -8.54
CA ASN A 94 -10.20 -7.75 -7.18
C ASN A 94 -10.00 -6.53 -6.26
N ASN A 95 -8.89 -5.82 -6.40
CA ASN A 95 -8.61 -4.61 -5.61
C ASN A 95 -9.60 -3.49 -5.96
N ALA A 96 -9.86 -3.27 -7.25
CA ALA A 96 -10.84 -2.28 -7.69
C ALA A 96 -12.25 -2.60 -7.15
N ALA A 97 -12.68 -3.87 -7.20
CA ALA A 97 -13.98 -4.27 -6.66
C ALA A 97 -14.08 -4.04 -5.14
N LYS A 98 -13.03 -4.33 -4.38
CA LYS A 98 -12.97 -4.06 -2.93
C LYS A 98 -13.00 -2.56 -2.61
N ALA A 99 -12.20 -1.79 -3.33
CA ALA A 99 -12.13 -0.34 -3.15
C ALA A 99 -13.47 0.32 -3.46
N LYS A 100 -14.13 -0.10 -4.55
CA LYS A 100 -15.44 0.40 -4.94
C LYS A 100 -16.48 0.25 -3.83
N LEU A 101 -16.50 -0.89 -3.12
CA LEU A 101 -17.46 -1.10 -2.01
C LEU A 101 -17.34 -0.04 -0.92
N ILE A 102 -16.16 0.48 -0.70
CA ILE A 102 -15.90 1.48 0.34
C ILE A 102 -16.12 2.89 -0.20
N TYR A 103 -15.62 3.18 -1.39
CA TYR A 103 -15.85 4.49 -2.01
C TYR A 103 -17.34 4.75 -2.26
N ASP A 104 -18.11 3.73 -2.65
CA ASP A 104 -19.56 3.86 -2.80
C ASP A 104 -20.23 4.30 -1.48
N VAL A 105 -19.73 3.85 -0.33
CA VAL A 105 -20.27 4.30 0.96
C VAL A 105 -19.84 5.72 1.27
N ILE A 106 -18.58 6.07 1.03
CA ILE A 106 -18.08 7.44 1.23
C ILE A 106 -18.89 8.43 0.39
N ASP A 107 -19.03 8.13 -0.90
CA ASP A 107 -19.69 9.03 -1.87
C ASP A 107 -21.19 9.19 -1.61
N ASN A 108 -21.86 8.16 -1.11
CA ASN A 108 -23.29 8.18 -0.76
C ASN A 108 -23.58 8.55 0.70
N SER A 109 -22.59 9.03 1.45
CA SER A 109 -22.74 9.36 2.87
C SER A 109 -23.28 10.77 3.14
N ASN A 110 -23.62 11.54 2.08
CA ASN A 110 -24.03 12.94 2.19
C ASN A 110 -23.03 13.81 3.00
N GLY A 111 -21.73 13.53 2.85
CA GLY A 111 -20.67 14.28 3.50
C GLY A 111 -20.33 13.84 4.94
N PHE A 112 -21.00 12.79 5.45
CA PHE A 112 -20.64 12.21 6.76
C PHE A 112 -19.22 11.67 6.76
N TYR A 113 -18.83 10.95 5.69
CA TYR A 113 -17.46 10.55 5.42
C TYR A 113 -16.88 11.46 4.35
N LYS A 114 -15.81 12.17 4.68
CA LYS A 114 -15.12 13.06 3.74
C LYS A 114 -13.92 12.35 3.16
N GLY A 115 -13.99 11.94 1.88
CA GLY A 115 -12.85 11.39 1.15
C GLY A 115 -11.74 12.43 0.99
N HIS A 116 -10.50 12.02 1.19
CA HIS A 116 -9.35 12.92 1.15
C HIS A 116 -8.81 13.12 -0.26
N ALA A 117 -8.87 12.10 -1.10
CA ALA A 117 -8.38 12.13 -2.47
C ALA A 117 -9.50 12.48 -3.47
N ALA A 118 -9.17 13.31 -4.45
CA ALA A 118 -10.02 13.52 -5.61
C ALA A 118 -10.31 12.18 -6.32
N PRO A 119 -11.48 12.00 -6.93
CA PRO A 119 -11.88 10.70 -7.51
C PRO A 119 -10.85 10.07 -8.44
N GLU A 120 -10.20 10.87 -9.28
CA GLU A 120 -9.18 10.45 -10.24
C GLU A 120 -7.84 10.04 -9.58
N ALA A 121 -7.59 10.51 -8.35
CA ALA A 121 -6.37 10.24 -7.57
C ALA A 121 -6.57 9.17 -6.49
N ARG A 122 -7.73 8.52 -6.44
CA ARG A 122 -8.08 7.52 -5.43
C ARG A 122 -7.22 6.26 -5.54
N SER A 123 -6.70 5.81 -4.40
CA SER A 123 -5.98 4.54 -4.30
C SER A 123 -6.94 3.37 -4.14
N ASN A 124 -6.72 2.27 -4.89
CA ASN A 124 -7.43 1.01 -4.66
C ASN A 124 -6.89 0.20 -3.47
N MET A 125 -5.81 0.66 -2.83
CA MET A 125 -5.13 -0.05 -1.74
C MET A 125 -5.28 0.65 -0.40
N ASN A 126 -5.19 1.98 -0.38
CA ASN A 126 -5.29 2.81 0.82
C ASN A 126 -6.42 3.81 0.62
N ILE A 127 -7.51 3.60 1.33
CA ILE A 127 -8.67 4.48 1.30
C ILE A 127 -8.61 5.38 2.51
N THR A 128 -8.53 6.68 2.28
CA THR A 128 -8.43 7.71 3.31
C THR A 128 -9.70 8.54 3.35
N PHE A 129 -10.19 8.80 4.55
CA PHE A 129 -11.35 9.64 4.78
C PHE A 129 -11.31 10.22 6.19
N ASN A 130 -12.05 11.28 6.43
CA ASN A 130 -12.25 11.90 7.74
C ASN A 130 -13.73 11.82 8.12
N LEU A 131 -13.99 11.87 9.42
CA LEU A 131 -15.29 12.16 9.99
C LEU A 131 -15.37 13.62 10.44
N ALA A 132 -16.56 14.05 10.85
CA ALA A 132 -16.80 15.45 11.17
C ALA A 132 -16.00 15.95 12.38
N THR A 133 -15.77 15.08 13.37
CA THR A 133 -15.03 15.44 14.60
C THR A 133 -14.00 14.35 14.99
N PRO A 134 -12.92 14.73 15.71
CA PRO A 134 -11.95 13.76 16.22
C PRO A 134 -12.55 12.70 17.18
N GLU A 135 -13.61 13.06 17.91
CA GLU A 135 -14.32 12.14 18.81
C GLU A 135 -15.02 11.03 18.00
N MET A 136 -15.69 11.39 16.90
CA MET A 136 -16.30 10.44 15.97
C MET A 136 -15.27 9.50 15.35
N GLU A 137 -14.07 10.01 15.02
CA GLU A 137 -12.98 9.18 14.50
C GLU A 137 -12.49 8.16 15.54
N LYS A 138 -12.34 8.57 16.80
CA LYS A 138 -11.98 7.66 17.89
C LYS A 138 -13.04 6.57 18.12
N ASP A 139 -14.31 6.96 18.13
CA ASP A 139 -15.42 6.04 18.30
C ASP A 139 -15.53 5.05 17.14
N PHE A 140 -15.36 5.53 15.90
CA PHE A 140 -15.30 4.69 14.72
C PHE A 140 -14.21 3.62 14.81
N VAL A 141 -12.99 4.02 15.22
CA VAL A 141 -11.87 3.08 15.40
C VAL A 141 -12.17 2.07 16.52
N ALA A 142 -12.75 2.52 17.64
CA ALA A 142 -13.12 1.64 18.74
C ALA A 142 -14.19 0.62 18.35
N LYS A 143 -15.26 1.05 17.70
CA LYS A 143 -16.31 0.17 17.16
C LYS A 143 -15.77 -0.81 16.10
N GLY A 144 -14.87 -0.34 15.24
CA GLY A 144 -14.21 -1.19 14.26
C GLY A 144 -13.40 -2.33 14.92
N LYS A 145 -12.66 -2.03 15.97
CA LYS A 145 -11.90 -3.03 16.74
C LYS A 145 -12.80 -4.07 17.41
N LEU A 146 -13.92 -3.65 17.99
CA LEU A 146 -14.90 -4.55 18.62
C LEU A 146 -15.49 -5.55 17.61
N GLN A 147 -15.56 -5.17 16.35
CA GLN A 147 -16.06 -6.05 15.27
C GLN A 147 -14.93 -6.84 14.58
N ALA A 148 -13.76 -6.94 15.20
CA ALA A 148 -12.58 -7.60 14.63
C ALA A 148 -12.17 -7.06 13.24
N LEU A 149 -12.45 -5.79 12.98
CA LEU A 149 -12.03 -5.11 11.77
C LEU A 149 -10.67 -4.45 12.03
N SER A 150 -9.68 -4.78 11.19
CA SER A 150 -8.36 -4.16 11.28
C SER A 150 -8.45 -2.74 10.73
N VAL A 151 -8.64 -1.77 11.62
CA VAL A 151 -8.57 -0.33 11.30
C VAL A 151 -7.20 0.16 11.76
N SER A 152 -6.36 0.54 10.83
CA SER A 152 -5.11 1.22 11.14
C SER A 152 -5.38 2.72 11.14
N ALA A 153 -5.38 3.34 12.32
CA ALA A 153 -5.25 4.79 12.41
C ALA A 153 -3.80 5.14 12.05
N VAL A 154 -3.58 5.68 10.88
CA VAL A 154 -2.28 6.24 10.51
C VAL A 154 -2.32 7.72 10.84
N ILE A 155 -1.46 8.12 11.76
CA ILE A 155 -1.17 9.54 12.00
C ILE A 155 -0.40 10.04 10.78
N VAL A 156 -1.08 10.64 9.84
CA VAL A 156 -0.43 11.49 8.85
C VAL A 156 -0.21 12.82 9.54
N LEU A 157 1.04 13.11 9.86
CA LEU A 157 1.48 14.45 10.25
C LEU A 157 1.32 15.37 9.03
N SER A 158 0.11 15.80 8.75
CA SER A 158 -0.13 17.02 8.01
C SER A 158 -0.03 18.18 9.00
N ALA A 159 0.28 19.36 8.52
CA ALA A 159 0.39 20.58 9.34
C ALA A 159 -0.88 20.95 10.13
N ALA A 160 -1.91 20.14 10.10
CA ALA A 160 -3.14 20.18 10.87
C ALA A 160 -3.40 18.82 11.52
N ALA A 161 -2.45 18.30 12.24
CA ALA A 161 -2.43 17.26 13.28
C ALA A 161 -3.71 16.40 13.58
N ALA A 162 -4.49 16.00 12.57
CA ALA A 162 -5.59 15.06 12.77
C ALA A 162 -5.20 13.66 12.26
N PRO A 163 -5.38 12.59 13.05
CA PRO A 163 -5.18 11.23 12.59
C PRO A 163 -6.19 10.89 11.49
N VAL A 164 -5.70 10.46 10.34
CA VAL A 164 -6.55 10.00 9.22
C VAL A 164 -6.63 8.48 9.27
N PRO A 165 -7.83 7.89 9.39
CA PRO A 165 -7.97 6.45 9.32
C PRO A 165 -7.58 5.95 7.92
N ILE A 166 -6.68 4.97 7.88
CA ILE A 166 -6.32 4.26 6.64
C ILE A 166 -6.81 2.84 6.73
N MET A 167 -7.58 2.43 5.75
CA MET A 167 -8.12 1.09 5.66
C MET A 167 -7.46 0.30 4.53
N GLN A 168 -6.90 -0.86 4.86
CA GLN A 168 -6.41 -1.81 3.87
C GLN A 168 -7.54 -2.70 3.39
N CYS A 169 -7.76 -2.75 2.07
CA CYS A 169 -8.82 -3.56 1.47
C CYS A 169 -8.50 -5.05 1.50
N ARG A 170 -9.10 -5.79 2.44
CA ARG A 170 -9.21 -7.26 2.42
C ARG A 170 -10.65 -7.70 2.11
N TRP A 171 -10.83 -8.81 1.37
CA TRP A 171 -12.15 -9.24 0.89
C TRP A 171 -13.19 -9.49 1.99
N ARG A 172 -12.82 -10.20 3.05
CA ARG A 172 -13.75 -10.52 4.14
C ARG A 172 -14.20 -9.29 4.93
N PRO A 173 -13.30 -8.37 5.33
CA PRO A 173 -13.70 -7.13 5.96
C PRO A 173 -14.57 -6.23 5.08
N ALA A 174 -14.29 -6.08 3.77
CA ALA A 174 -14.99 -5.13 2.90
C ALA A 174 -16.50 -5.32 2.85
N ARG A 175 -17.01 -6.57 2.87
CA ARG A 175 -18.46 -6.86 2.94
C ARG A 175 -19.03 -6.56 4.33
N ARG A 176 -18.29 -6.83 5.38
CA ARG A 176 -18.69 -6.59 6.77
C ARG A 176 -18.70 -5.10 7.11
N TRP A 177 -17.83 -4.32 6.50
CA TRP A 177 -17.81 -2.87 6.60
C TRP A 177 -19.12 -2.25 6.09
N ARG A 178 -19.65 -2.73 4.98
CA ARG A 178 -20.90 -2.20 4.40
C ARG A 178 -22.09 -2.34 5.35
N SER A 179 -22.14 -3.38 6.19
CA SER A 179 -23.21 -3.55 7.19
C SER A 179 -22.99 -2.65 8.42
N LEU A 180 -21.74 -2.43 8.80
CA LEU A 180 -21.41 -1.55 9.92
C LEU A 180 -21.78 -0.09 9.64
N TRP A 181 -21.54 0.36 8.42
CA TRP A 181 -21.72 1.75 8.01
C TRP A 181 -23.19 2.17 7.92
N LYS A 182 -24.10 1.21 7.85
CA LYS A 182 -25.53 1.47 7.87
C LYS A 182 -26.09 1.64 9.29
N ASN A 183 -25.31 1.26 10.31
CA ASN A 183 -25.74 1.22 11.71
C ASN A 183 -25.00 2.23 12.62
N ILE A 184 -24.20 3.14 12.05
CA ILE A 184 -23.57 4.30 12.70
C ILE A 184 -24.30 5.56 12.28
#